data_ddfbb8fe5838d7dffa17284e7af12295
#
_entry.id   ddfbb8fe5838d7dffa17284e7af12295
#
_cell.length_a   1.000
_cell.length_b   1.000
_cell.length_c   1.000
_cell.angle_alpha   90.00
_cell.angle_beta   90.00
_cell.angle_gamma   90.00
#
_symmetry.space_group_name_H-M   'P 1'
#
loop_
_entity.id
_entity.type
_entity.pdbx_description
1 polymer ?
#
loop_
_entity_poly.entity_id
_entity_poly.type
_entity_poly.pdbx_seq_one_letter_code
_entity_poly.pdbx_strand_id
1 'polypeptide(L)'
;MIALTVPATMTTDAAATPREIDNIAHRGGSAAAPENTIAACALAMAQGADVCEFDIQQSKDHQLILIHDQTLARTTNVEQIFPRRSPWRVSDFTLAEIQRLDAGSWFSPRYRGEGVPTLGQGLRAMSRSKARLLLEIKHSPRNPDIDKRVAAELQEVHTEWSDERLAVQAFDWRAMRTFHNMRPHVPISLLGKPPADRLSELAGYVKGVTLPHSGLTAQYVKKAHKQGMKVYTGTTHKPAVIRRLISYGVDGIMTNRPGRLASVKRRPLHLP
;
A
#
# COMPACT_ATOMS: atom_id res chain seq x y z
N MET A 1 25.98 -1.28 -66.17
CA MET A 1 24.96 -1.30 -65.10
C MET A 1 25.68 -1.73 -63.84
N ILE A 2 25.87 -0.80 -62.90
CA ILE A 2 26.49 -1.06 -61.60
C ILE A 2 25.34 -1.14 -60.60
N ALA A 3 25.10 -2.31 -60.00
CA ALA A 3 24.10 -2.53 -58.99
C ALA A 3 24.60 -2.01 -57.63
N LEU A 4 24.00 -0.97 -57.10
CA LEU A 4 24.21 -0.52 -55.71
C LEU A 4 23.45 -1.44 -54.76
N THR A 5 24.17 -2.20 -53.95
CA THR A 5 23.64 -2.93 -52.81
C THR A 5 23.56 -1.97 -51.62
N VAL A 6 22.36 -1.69 -51.14
CA VAL A 6 22.09 -0.93 -49.89
C VAL A 6 22.23 -1.93 -48.71
N PRO A 7 23.07 -1.64 -47.70
CA PRO A 7 23.16 -2.50 -46.54
C PRO A 7 21.90 -2.34 -45.66
N ALA A 8 21.28 -3.45 -45.29
CA ALA A 8 20.19 -3.49 -44.33
C ALA A 8 20.70 -3.06 -42.92
N THR A 9 20.23 -1.94 -42.43
CA THR A 9 20.48 -1.52 -41.05
C THR A 9 19.69 -2.42 -40.12
N MET A 10 20.38 -3.30 -39.39
CA MET A 10 19.82 -4.02 -38.27
C MET A 10 19.52 -3.01 -37.16
N THR A 11 18.24 -2.74 -36.92
CA THR A 11 17.79 -2.06 -35.72
C THR A 11 17.98 -2.99 -34.53
N THR A 12 18.99 -2.71 -33.71
CA THR A 12 19.14 -3.37 -32.42
C THR A 12 17.96 -2.96 -31.57
N ASP A 13 17.08 -3.93 -31.27
CA ASP A 13 16.05 -3.76 -30.22
C ASP A 13 16.76 -3.32 -28.94
N ALA A 14 16.52 -2.07 -28.53
CA ALA A 14 17.01 -1.56 -27.27
C ALA A 14 16.40 -2.42 -26.16
N ALA A 15 17.21 -3.24 -25.50
CA ALA A 15 16.77 -4.03 -24.37
C ALA A 15 16.09 -3.10 -23.36
N ALA A 16 14.77 -3.27 -23.20
CA ALA A 16 13.99 -2.48 -22.26
C ALA A 16 14.65 -2.56 -20.89
N THR A 17 15.01 -1.41 -20.31
CA THR A 17 15.54 -1.35 -18.94
C THR A 17 14.63 -2.13 -18.00
N PRO A 18 15.18 -3.01 -17.16
CA PRO A 18 14.36 -3.79 -16.23
C PRO A 18 13.46 -2.88 -15.43
N ARG A 19 12.15 -3.07 -15.53
CA ARG A 19 11.16 -2.26 -14.79
C ARG A 19 11.41 -2.41 -13.30
N GLU A 20 11.66 -1.31 -12.63
CA GLU A 20 11.86 -1.33 -11.18
C GLU A 20 10.54 -1.71 -10.49
N ILE A 21 10.57 -2.76 -9.68
CA ILE A 21 9.39 -3.32 -8.99
C ILE A 21 9.35 -2.75 -7.59
N ASP A 22 8.23 -2.13 -7.22
CA ASP A 22 8.01 -1.58 -5.89
C ASP A 22 8.00 -2.68 -4.82
N ASN A 23 8.82 -2.50 -3.80
CA ASN A 23 8.81 -3.27 -2.56
C ASN A 23 7.86 -2.59 -1.58
N ILE A 24 6.63 -3.11 -1.47
CA ILE A 24 5.57 -2.51 -0.66
C ILE A 24 5.54 -3.20 0.71
N ALA A 25 5.87 -2.46 1.75
CA ALA A 25 5.86 -2.94 3.13
C ALA A 25 4.43 -2.93 3.68
N HIS A 26 3.77 -4.08 3.68
CA HIS A 26 2.40 -4.28 4.18
C HIS A 26 2.32 -3.95 5.66
N ARG A 27 1.52 -2.96 6.03
CA ARG A 27 1.37 -2.42 7.39
C ARG A 27 2.71 -2.01 8.01
N GLY A 28 3.64 -1.48 7.20
CA GLY A 28 4.99 -1.13 7.65
C GLY A 28 5.96 -2.32 7.76
N GLY A 29 5.70 -3.45 7.09
CA GLY A 29 6.58 -4.63 7.20
C GLY A 29 6.36 -5.43 8.47
N SER A 30 5.13 -5.79 8.74
CA SER A 30 4.53 -6.34 9.97
C SER A 30 5.16 -7.64 10.52
N ALA A 31 6.13 -8.25 9.83
CA ALA A 31 6.87 -9.40 10.36
C ALA A 31 8.09 -9.02 11.22
N ALA A 32 8.48 -7.74 11.26
CA ALA A 32 9.68 -7.28 11.96
C ALA A 32 9.43 -6.21 13.03
N ALA A 33 8.25 -5.56 12.96
CA ALA A 33 7.82 -4.53 13.91
C ALA A 33 6.28 -4.53 14.03
N PRO A 34 5.70 -3.91 15.07
CA PRO A 34 4.24 -3.87 15.26
C PRO A 34 3.56 -3.16 14.09
N GLU A 35 2.58 -3.83 13.48
CA GLU A 35 1.89 -3.34 12.29
C GLU A 35 1.24 -1.97 12.47
N ASN A 36 1.16 -1.18 11.38
CA ASN A 36 0.53 0.13 11.35
C ASN A 36 1.13 1.16 12.32
N THR A 37 2.40 1.00 12.71
CA THR A 37 3.14 1.96 13.54
C THR A 37 4.19 2.72 12.72
N ILE A 38 4.60 3.89 13.24
CA ILE A 38 5.68 4.68 12.63
C ILE A 38 7.00 3.89 12.69
N ALA A 39 7.25 3.20 13.81
CA ALA A 39 8.43 2.36 13.98
C ALA A 39 8.52 1.25 12.93
N ALA A 40 7.39 0.62 12.58
CA ALA A 40 7.34 -0.42 11.55
C ALA A 40 7.71 0.14 10.16
N CYS A 41 7.13 1.28 9.80
CA CYS A 41 7.41 1.92 8.52
C CYS A 41 8.88 2.37 8.41
N ALA A 42 9.43 3.00 9.45
CA ALA A 42 10.83 3.39 9.50
C ALA A 42 11.78 2.20 9.35
N LEU A 43 11.50 1.10 10.05
CA LEU A 43 12.27 -0.14 9.92
C LEU A 43 12.16 -0.75 8.52
N ALA A 44 10.98 -0.73 7.91
CA ALA A 44 10.77 -1.24 6.56
C ALA A 44 11.60 -0.47 5.52
N MET A 45 11.64 0.86 5.62
CA MET A 45 12.49 1.71 4.77
C MET A 45 13.97 1.35 4.92
N ALA A 46 14.45 1.18 6.15
CA ALA A 46 15.82 0.73 6.43
C ALA A 46 16.11 -0.67 5.87
N GLN A 47 15.09 -1.52 5.70
CA GLN A 47 15.20 -2.84 5.09
C GLN A 47 15.06 -2.84 3.56
N GLY A 48 14.94 -1.68 2.93
CA GLY A 48 14.87 -1.53 1.47
C GLY A 48 13.45 -1.65 0.90
N ALA A 49 12.43 -1.25 1.67
CA ALA A 49 11.11 -0.98 1.11
C ALA A 49 11.15 0.32 0.29
N ASP A 50 10.33 0.39 -0.76
CA ASP A 50 10.13 1.56 -1.59
C ASP A 50 8.85 2.31 -1.18
N VAL A 51 7.86 1.56 -0.70
CA VAL A 51 6.54 2.05 -0.30
C VAL A 51 6.18 1.47 1.07
N CYS A 52 5.70 2.31 1.97
CA CYS A 52 5.06 1.87 3.21
C CYS A 52 3.56 1.88 3.04
N GLU A 53 2.90 0.79 3.40
CA GLU A 53 1.44 0.73 3.37
C GLU A 53 0.89 0.87 4.79
N PHE A 54 -0.22 1.63 4.91
CA PHE A 54 -0.97 1.84 6.14
C PHE A 54 -2.47 1.66 5.92
N ASP A 55 -3.14 1.08 6.92
CA ASP A 55 -4.59 0.94 6.99
C ASP A 55 -5.21 2.10 7.78
N ILE A 56 -6.20 2.80 7.20
CA ILE A 56 -6.86 3.94 7.84
C ILE A 56 -8.25 3.56 8.31
N GLN A 57 -8.54 3.78 9.59
CA GLN A 57 -9.86 3.76 10.18
C GLN A 57 -10.14 5.07 10.92
N GLN A 58 -11.35 5.22 11.47
CA GLN A 58 -11.68 6.40 12.26
C GLN A 58 -12.20 6.02 13.65
N SER A 59 -11.82 6.85 14.63
CA SER A 59 -12.29 6.79 16.01
C SER A 59 -13.76 7.23 16.14
N LYS A 60 -14.32 7.11 17.35
CA LYS A 60 -15.67 7.57 17.69
C LYS A 60 -15.89 9.07 17.38
N ASP A 61 -14.90 9.88 17.63
CA ASP A 61 -14.86 11.31 17.36
C ASP A 61 -14.28 11.65 15.97
N HIS A 62 -14.35 10.66 15.06
CA HIS A 62 -14.01 10.77 13.64
C HIS A 62 -12.55 11.17 13.32
N GLN A 63 -11.62 10.95 14.24
CA GLN A 63 -10.20 11.16 13.97
C GLN A 63 -9.63 9.98 13.19
N LEU A 64 -8.81 10.24 12.17
CA LEU A 64 -8.21 9.20 11.35
C LEU A 64 -7.01 8.57 12.06
N ILE A 65 -7.02 7.25 12.22
CA ILE A 65 -5.99 6.47 12.88
C ILE A 65 -5.49 5.33 12.01
N LEU A 66 -4.29 4.87 12.28
CA LEU A 66 -3.63 3.79 11.53
C LEU A 66 -3.81 2.46 12.27
N ILE A 67 -4.77 1.66 11.81
CA ILE A 67 -5.05 0.34 12.36
C ILE A 67 -5.83 -0.52 11.35
N HIS A 68 -5.51 -1.82 11.28
CA HIS A 68 -6.15 -2.72 10.32
C HIS A 68 -7.53 -3.22 10.77
N ASP A 69 -7.60 -3.80 11.97
CA ASP A 69 -8.81 -4.49 12.45
C ASP A 69 -9.90 -3.50 12.87
N GLN A 70 -11.16 -3.91 12.79
CA GLN A 70 -12.27 -3.13 13.32
C GLN A 70 -12.29 -3.05 14.85
N THR A 71 -11.42 -3.82 15.53
CA THR A 71 -11.27 -3.82 16.98
C THR A 71 -9.83 -3.55 17.38
N LEU A 72 -9.64 -2.99 18.56
CA LEU A 72 -8.33 -2.65 19.13
C LEU A 72 -7.63 -3.85 19.80
N ALA A 73 -8.33 -4.97 20.01
CA ALA A 73 -7.91 -6.06 20.90
C ALA A 73 -6.61 -6.75 20.45
N ARG A 74 -6.45 -7.05 19.17
CA ARG A 74 -5.32 -7.85 18.68
C ARG A 74 -3.98 -7.14 18.76
N THR A 75 -3.97 -5.83 18.53
CA THR A 75 -2.75 -5.05 18.35
C THR A 75 -2.55 -3.97 19.41
N THR A 76 -3.35 -4.01 20.49
CA THR A 76 -3.18 -3.11 21.62
C THR A 76 -3.48 -3.80 22.96
N ASN A 77 -3.18 -3.11 24.06
CA ASN A 77 -3.53 -3.54 25.41
C ASN A 77 -4.91 -3.05 25.86
N VAL A 78 -5.85 -2.84 24.94
CA VAL A 78 -7.18 -2.26 25.24
C VAL A 78 -7.98 -3.06 26.26
N GLU A 79 -7.81 -4.40 26.27
CA GLU A 79 -8.49 -5.28 27.25
C GLU A 79 -8.05 -5.00 28.69
N GLN A 80 -6.80 -4.58 28.88
CA GLN A 80 -6.26 -4.21 30.19
C GLN A 80 -6.70 -2.81 30.62
N ILE A 81 -6.72 -1.85 29.68
CA ILE A 81 -7.04 -0.44 29.98
C ILE A 81 -8.55 -0.22 30.07
N PHE A 82 -9.35 -0.94 29.27
CA PHE A 82 -10.80 -0.81 29.23
C PHE A 82 -11.52 -2.17 29.30
N PRO A 83 -11.36 -2.96 30.38
CA PRO A 83 -11.79 -4.37 30.46
C PRO A 83 -13.30 -4.59 30.28
N ARG A 84 -14.12 -3.56 30.55
CA ARG A 84 -15.59 -3.64 30.48
C ARG A 84 -16.21 -3.11 29.20
N ARG A 85 -15.39 -2.82 28.15
CA ARG A 85 -15.84 -2.21 26.90
C ARG A 85 -15.74 -3.15 25.68
N SER A 86 -15.72 -4.49 25.93
CA SER A 86 -15.78 -5.48 24.85
C SER A 86 -16.98 -5.19 23.91
N PRO A 87 -16.85 -5.38 22.61
CA PRO A 87 -15.75 -6.02 21.86
C PRO A 87 -14.63 -5.06 21.41
N TRP A 88 -14.44 -3.92 22.03
CA TRP A 88 -13.36 -2.93 21.79
C TRP A 88 -13.28 -2.47 20.33
N ARG A 89 -14.43 -2.12 19.73
CA ARG A 89 -14.44 -1.60 18.36
C ARG A 89 -13.74 -0.25 18.31
N VAL A 90 -12.96 -0.01 17.26
CA VAL A 90 -12.30 1.29 17.03
C VAL A 90 -13.30 2.45 17.11
N SER A 91 -14.48 2.30 16.48
CA SER A 91 -15.54 3.30 16.44
C SER A 91 -16.22 3.60 17.79
N ASP A 92 -15.93 2.83 18.84
CA ASP A 92 -16.52 3.03 20.18
C ASP A 92 -15.59 3.87 21.08
N PHE A 93 -14.35 4.18 20.64
CA PHE A 93 -13.33 4.90 21.40
C PHE A 93 -12.98 6.23 20.74
N THR A 94 -12.86 7.29 21.54
CA THR A 94 -12.33 8.58 21.10
C THR A 94 -10.82 8.48 20.85
N LEU A 95 -10.26 9.42 20.09
CA LEU A 95 -8.80 9.48 19.88
C LEU A 95 -8.06 9.58 21.22
N ALA A 96 -8.55 10.39 22.15
CA ALA A 96 -7.92 10.53 23.47
C ALA A 96 -7.87 9.22 24.27
N GLU A 97 -8.88 8.35 24.14
CA GLU A 97 -8.89 7.02 24.73
C GLU A 97 -7.92 6.07 24.01
N ILE A 98 -7.87 6.11 22.66
CA ILE A 98 -6.98 5.29 21.84
C ILE A 98 -5.52 5.64 22.11
N GLN A 99 -5.17 6.91 22.30
CA GLN A 99 -3.82 7.36 22.61
C GLN A 99 -3.28 6.88 23.96
N ARG A 100 -4.12 6.32 24.83
CA ARG A 100 -3.69 5.70 26.10
C ARG A 100 -3.21 4.26 25.91
N LEU A 101 -3.38 3.67 24.74
CA LEU A 101 -3.09 2.28 24.45
C LEU A 101 -1.64 2.09 24.01
N ASP A 102 -1.08 0.97 24.42
CA ASP A 102 0.20 0.44 23.91
C ASP A 102 -0.09 -0.47 22.72
N ALA A 103 0.39 -0.09 21.55
CA ALA A 103 0.26 -0.82 20.30
C ALA A 103 1.55 -1.58 19.92
N GLY A 104 2.55 -1.61 20.78
CA GLY A 104 3.85 -2.21 20.50
C GLY A 104 4.16 -3.46 21.31
N SER A 105 3.82 -3.50 22.59
CA SER A 105 4.18 -4.58 23.52
C SER A 105 3.63 -5.95 23.14
N TRP A 106 2.51 -6.04 22.45
CA TRP A 106 1.93 -7.28 21.93
C TRP A 106 2.87 -7.96 20.93
N PHE A 107 3.64 -7.17 20.18
CA PHE A 107 4.60 -7.67 19.20
C PHE A 107 5.94 -8.05 19.86
N SER A 108 6.47 -7.15 20.69
CA SER A 108 7.70 -7.38 21.45
C SER A 108 7.89 -6.33 22.53
N PRO A 109 8.47 -6.68 23.72
CA PRO A 109 8.78 -5.73 24.78
C PRO A 109 9.65 -4.53 24.34
N ARG A 110 10.44 -4.67 23.28
CA ARG A 110 11.27 -3.59 22.73
C ARG A 110 10.47 -2.43 22.15
N TYR A 111 9.19 -2.67 21.82
CA TYR A 111 8.27 -1.67 21.28
C TYR A 111 7.26 -1.17 22.32
N ARG A 112 7.53 -1.42 23.61
CA ARG A 112 6.67 -0.90 24.68
C ARG A 112 6.54 0.61 24.59
N GLY A 113 5.29 1.10 24.70
CA GLY A 113 4.97 2.52 24.60
C GLY A 113 4.77 3.04 23.17
N GLU A 114 4.90 2.19 22.14
CA GLU A 114 4.46 2.55 20.80
C GLU A 114 2.94 2.74 20.82
N GLY A 115 2.46 3.90 20.38
CA GLY A 115 1.03 4.20 20.34
C GLY A 115 0.38 3.85 19.02
N VAL A 116 -0.97 3.90 18.97
CA VAL A 116 -1.72 3.87 17.71
C VAL A 116 -1.58 5.25 17.05
N PRO A 117 -0.92 5.38 15.87
CA PRO A 117 -0.72 6.69 15.27
C PRO A 117 -2.02 7.23 14.64
N THR A 118 -2.14 8.56 14.59
CA THR A 118 -3.08 9.20 13.66
C THR A 118 -2.51 9.19 12.24
N LEU A 119 -3.37 9.36 11.22
CA LEU A 119 -2.93 9.54 9.83
C LEU A 119 -1.92 10.70 9.73
N GLY A 120 -2.23 11.86 10.30
CA GLY A 120 -1.35 13.02 10.29
C GLY A 120 0.00 12.78 10.97
N GLN A 121 0.06 11.99 12.04
CA GLN A 121 1.33 11.59 12.65
C GLN A 121 2.15 10.72 11.69
N GLY A 122 1.52 9.73 11.04
CA GLY A 122 2.16 8.89 10.03
C GLY A 122 2.70 9.71 8.85
N LEU A 123 1.89 10.59 8.29
CA LEU A 123 2.26 11.49 7.20
C LEU A 123 3.45 12.36 7.59
N ARG A 124 3.39 13.08 8.73
CA ARG A 124 4.50 13.95 9.19
C ARG A 124 5.79 13.16 9.47
N ALA A 125 5.69 11.98 10.07
CA ALA A 125 6.87 11.17 10.36
C ALA A 125 7.61 10.72 9.09
N MET A 126 6.85 10.45 8.01
CA MET A 126 7.41 9.93 6.77
C MET A 126 7.69 11.02 5.71
N SER A 127 7.20 12.27 5.88
CA SER A 127 7.35 13.34 4.88
C SER A 127 8.83 13.64 4.57
N ARG A 128 9.68 13.61 5.58
CA ARG A 128 11.13 13.88 5.46
C ARG A 128 11.94 12.71 4.91
N SER A 129 11.34 11.54 4.75
CA SER A 129 11.97 10.36 4.16
C SER A 129 11.77 10.34 2.64
N LYS A 130 12.42 9.40 1.95
CA LYS A 130 12.16 9.10 0.53
C LYS A 130 10.99 8.12 0.35
N ALA A 131 10.31 7.72 1.43
CA ALA A 131 9.21 6.77 1.39
C ALA A 131 8.05 7.29 0.53
N ARG A 132 7.47 6.39 -0.25
CA ARG A 132 6.13 6.56 -0.80
C ARG A 132 5.14 5.87 0.13
N LEU A 133 3.92 6.38 0.22
CA LEU A 133 2.86 5.80 1.03
C LEU A 133 1.73 5.26 0.17
N LEU A 134 1.24 4.10 0.54
CA LEU A 134 0.01 3.50 0.02
C LEU A 134 -0.99 3.40 1.18
N LEU A 135 -2.07 4.15 1.11
CA LEU A 135 -3.03 4.33 2.19
C LEU A 135 -4.30 3.53 1.91
N GLU A 136 -4.57 2.46 2.66
CA GLU A 136 -5.82 1.72 2.52
C GLU A 136 -6.93 2.38 3.35
N ILE A 137 -7.98 2.85 2.68
CA ILE A 137 -9.16 3.41 3.34
C ILE A 137 -10.13 2.27 3.68
N LYS A 138 -10.33 2.02 4.99
CA LYS A 138 -11.21 0.95 5.48
C LYS A 138 -12.66 1.39 5.52
N HIS A 139 -13.34 1.30 4.38
CA HIS A 139 -14.77 1.59 4.32
C HIS A 139 -15.58 0.56 5.11
N SER A 140 -16.49 1.06 5.93
CA SER A 140 -17.47 0.25 6.64
C SER A 140 -18.65 1.13 7.08
N PRO A 141 -19.81 0.55 7.42
CA PRO A 141 -20.91 1.33 8.02
C PRO A 141 -20.53 2.03 9.33
N ARG A 142 -19.44 1.62 9.99
CA ARG A 142 -18.90 2.23 11.20
C ARG A 142 -17.92 3.38 10.94
N ASN A 143 -17.49 3.54 9.69
CA ASN A 143 -16.58 4.59 9.26
C ASN A 143 -17.28 5.52 8.24
N PRO A 144 -18.39 6.19 8.60
CA PRO A 144 -19.13 7.03 7.65
C PRO A 144 -18.24 8.18 7.17
N ASP A 145 -18.32 8.47 5.86
CA ASP A 145 -17.59 9.57 5.21
C ASP A 145 -16.05 9.54 5.42
N ILE A 146 -15.46 8.38 5.69
CA ILE A 146 -14.02 8.26 5.92
C ILE A 146 -13.20 8.74 4.70
N ASP A 147 -13.67 8.47 3.49
CA ASP A 147 -13.06 8.94 2.25
C ASP A 147 -12.98 10.47 2.17
N LYS A 148 -14.04 11.18 2.59
CA LYS A 148 -14.07 12.65 2.63
C LYS A 148 -13.08 13.21 3.64
N ARG A 149 -12.97 12.56 4.83
CA ARG A 149 -12.01 12.98 5.87
C ARG A 149 -10.57 12.73 5.44
N VAL A 150 -10.29 11.58 4.82
CA VAL A 150 -8.97 11.31 4.23
C VAL A 150 -8.63 12.33 3.15
N ALA A 151 -9.58 12.63 2.26
CA ALA A 151 -9.38 13.63 1.21
C ALA A 151 -9.06 15.02 1.79
N ALA A 152 -9.75 15.43 2.87
CA ALA A 152 -9.49 16.69 3.56
C ALA A 152 -8.11 16.71 4.22
N GLU A 153 -7.74 15.66 4.97
CA GLU A 153 -6.43 15.60 5.64
C GLU A 153 -5.26 15.57 4.65
N LEU A 154 -5.41 14.87 3.52
CA LEU A 154 -4.41 14.90 2.45
C LEU A 154 -4.32 16.27 1.76
N GLN A 155 -5.38 17.08 1.78
CA GLN A 155 -5.32 18.46 1.29
C GLN A 155 -4.47 19.35 2.20
N GLU A 156 -4.53 19.16 3.51
CA GLU A 156 -3.76 19.97 4.47
C GLU A 156 -2.25 19.74 4.35
N VAL A 157 -1.84 18.53 3.99
CA VAL A 157 -0.42 18.16 3.87
C VAL A 157 0.14 18.21 2.44
N HIS A 158 -0.61 18.72 1.47
CA HIS A 158 -0.23 18.69 0.04
C HIS A 158 1.09 19.41 -0.27
N THR A 159 1.52 20.35 0.57
CA THR A 159 2.82 21.05 0.41
C THR A 159 4.02 20.18 0.81
N GLU A 160 3.82 19.18 1.68
CA GLU A 160 4.87 18.27 2.17
C GLU A 160 4.93 16.96 1.34
N TRP A 161 3.86 16.66 0.62
CA TRP A 161 3.70 15.44 -0.15
C TRP A 161 3.35 15.72 -1.62
N SER A 162 4.23 15.33 -2.52
CA SER A 162 3.86 15.30 -3.95
C SER A 162 2.89 14.16 -4.22
N ASP A 163 2.00 14.35 -5.20
CA ASP A 163 1.03 13.35 -5.61
C ASP A 163 1.69 12.02 -6.04
N GLU A 164 2.96 12.05 -6.49
CA GLU A 164 3.72 10.85 -6.85
C GLU A 164 4.14 10.01 -5.64
N ARG A 165 4.17 10.60 -4.45
CA ARG A 165 4.59 9.93 -3.22
C ARG A 165 3.44 9.37 -2.39
N LEU A 166 2.20 9.73 -2.71
CA LEU A 166 1.00 9.26 -2.05
C LEU A 166 0.13 8.51 -3.05
N ALA A 167 -0.45 7.39 -2.61
CA ALA A 167 -1.52 6.72 -3.32
C ALA A 167 -2.55 6.21 -2.31
N VAL A 168 -3.80 6.12 -2.72
CA VAL A 168 -4.86 5.52 -1.90
C VAL A 168 -5.35 4.23 -2.53
N GLN A 169 -5.83 3.30 -1.67
CA GLN A 169 -6.49 2.09 -2.14
C GLN A 169 -7.70 1.75 -1.26
N ALA A 170 -8.67 1.06 -1.83
CA ALA A 170 -9.81 0.54 -1.09
C ALA A 170 -10.53 -0.59 -1.84
N PHE A 171 -11.30 -1.40 -1.10
CA PHE A 171 -12.24 -2.38 -1.66
C PHE A 171 -13.54 -1.74 -2.14
N ASP A 172 -13.93 -0.59 -1.60
CA ASP A 172 -15.11 0.14 -2.07
C ASP A 172 -14.78 1.01 -3.29
N TRP A 173 -15.00 0.46 -4.47
CA TRP A 173 -14.69 1.14 -5.73
C TRP A 173 -15.60 2.35 -6.01
N ARG A 174 -16.82 2.38 -5.41
CA ARG A 174 -17.72 3.55 -5.54
C ARG A 174 -17.19 4.71 -4.73
N ALA A 175 -16.78 4.45 -3.50
CA ALA A 175 -16.13 5.45 -2.66
C ALA A 175 -14.85 5.99 -3.30
N MET A 176 -14.06 5.13 -3.98
CA MET A 176 -12.86 5.58 -4.70
C MET A 176 -13.18 6.51 -5.89
N ARG A 177 -14.31 6.33 -6.56
CA ARG A 177 -14.76 7.30 -7.58
C ARG A 177 -15.12 8.65 -6.95
N THR A 178 -15.80 8.64 -5.80
CA THR A 178 -16.10 9.86 -5.03
C THR A 178 -14.82 10.53 -4.54
N PHE A 179 -13.86 9.76 -4.03
CA PHE A 179 -12.55 10.26 -3.62
C PHE A 179 -11.80 10.93 -4.79
N HIS A 180 -11.80 10.31 -5.98
CA HIS A 180 -11.19 10.90 -7.17
C HIS A 180 -11.77 12.30 -7.52
N ASN A 181 -13.08 12.46 -7.41
CA ASN A 181 -13.72 13.76 -7.68
C ASN A 181 -13.25 14.86 -6.70
N MET A 182 -12.91 14.49 -5.46
CA MET A 182 -12.38 15.43 -4.46
C MET A 182 -10.88 15.66 -4.61
N ARG A 183 -10.13 14.61 -5.02
CA ARG A 183 -8.66 14.61 -5.12
C ARG A 183 -8.19 13.97 -6.42
N PRO A 184 -8.40 14.60 -7.59
CA PRO A 184 -8.14 13.98 -8.90
C PRO A 184 -6.66 13.70 -9.17
N HIS A 185 -5.74 14.38 -8.47
CA HIS A 185 -4.30 14.19 -8.63
C HIS A 185 -3.73 13.06 -7.78
N VAL A 186 -4.42 12.65 -6.70
CA VAL A 186 -3.95 11.54 -5.86
C VAL A 186 -4.20 10.21 -6.57
N PRO A 187 -3.15 9.41 -6.87
CA PRO A 187 -3.29 8.13 -7.53
C PRO A 187 -4.16 7.16 -6.73
N ILE A 188 -5.08 6.48 -7.43
CA ILE A 188 -5.97 5.47 -6.83
C ILE A 188 -5.59 4.09 -7.34
N SER A 189 -5.47 3.12 -6.43
CA SER A 189 -5.44 1.69 -6.72
C SER A 189 -6.70 1.01 -6.18
N LEU A 190 -7.34 0.17 -6.99
CA LEU A 190 -8.49 -0.61 -6.52
C LEU A 190 -8.02 -1.92 -5.89
N LEU A 191 -8.47 -2.20 -4.68
CA LEU A 191 -8.30 -3.52 -4.05
C LEU A 191 -9.31 -4.52 -4.64
N GLY A 192 -8.79 -5.71 -4.96
CA GLY A 192 -9.54 -6.77 -5.62
C GLY A 192 -9.12 -6.93 -7.07
N LYS A 193 -9.82 -7.83 -7.79
CA LYS A 193 -9.52 -8.14 -9.19
C LYS A 193 -10.67 -7.68 -10.09
N PRO A 194 -10.62 -6.46 -10.62
CA PRO A 194 -11.59 -6.04 -11.63
C PRO A 194 -11.60 -7.01 -12.81
N PRO A 195 -12.78 -7.31 -13.39
CA PRO A 195 -12.87 -8.02 -14.65
C PRO A 195 -12.02 -7.31 -15.73
N ALA A 196 -11.31 -8.10 -16.54
CA ALA A 196 -10.35 -7.56 -17.50
C ALA A 196 -11.00 -6.70 -18.61
N ASP A 197 -12.26 -6.89 -18.88
CA ASP A 197 -13.09 -6.13 -19.82
C ASP A 197 -13.52 -4.76 -19.26
N ARG A 198 -13.51 -4.60 -17.93
CA ARG A 198 -13.83 -3.33 -17.27
C ARG A 198 -12.62 -2.41 -17.05
N LEU A 199 -11.40 -2.88 -17.32
CA LEU A 199 -10.19 -2.09 -17.06
C LEU A 199 -10.16 -0.78 -17.84
N SER A 200 -10.67 -0.75 -19.10
CA SER A 200 -10.74 0.48 -19.90
C SER A 200 -11.66 1.55 -19.30
N GLU A 201 -12.81 1.12 -18.76
CA GLU A 201 -13.75 2.03 -18.06
C GLU A 201 -13.10 2.63 -16.80
N LEU A 202 -12.39 1.80 -16.03
CA LEU A 202 -11.77 2.18 -14.76
C LEU A 202 -10.55 3.10 -14.96
N ALA A 203 -9.82 2.96 -16.06
CA ALA A 203 -8.59 3.72 -16.34
C ALA A 203 -8.78 5.24 -16.37
N GLY A 204 -10.02 5.71 -16.55
CA GLY A 204 -10.36 7.14 -16.51
C GLY A 204 -10.06 7.81 -15.15
N TYR A 205 -10.06 7.05 -14.05
CA TYR A 205 -9.79 7.58 -12.71
C TYR A 205 -8.88 6.69 -11.85
N VAL A 206 -8.59 5.45 -12.27
CA VAL A 206 -7.76 4.48 -11.53
C VAL A 206 -6.38 4.40 -12.16
N LYS A 207 -5.34 4.47 -11.34
CA LYS A 207 -3.93 4.35 -11.77
C LYS A 207 -3.34 2.97 -11.49
N GLY A 208 -4.02 2.13 -10.71
CA GLY A 208 -3.55 0.79 -10.40
C GLY A 208 -4.63 -0.13 -9.86
N VAL A 209 -4.27 -1.41 -9.79
CA VAL A 209 -5.05 -2.45 -9.12
C VAL A 209 -4.15 -3.21 -8.16
N THR A 210 -4.65 -3.51 -6.96
CA THR A 210 -3.96 -4.32 -5.96
C THR A 210 -4.76 -5.59 -5.72
N LEU A 211 -4.22 -6.74 -6.08
CA LEU A 211 -4.96 -7.99 -6.06
C LEU A 211 -4.15 -9.14 -5.45
N PRO A 212 -4.82 -10.18 -4.91
CA PRO A 212 -4.13 -11.36 -4.41
C PRO A 212 -3.28 -12.02 -5.51
N HIS A 213 -2.10 -12.53 -5.14
CA HIS A 213 -1.22 -13.21 -6.08
C HIS A 213 -1.78 -14.57 -6.57
N SER A 214 -2.76 -15.15 -5.84
CA SER A 214 -3.51 -16.31 -6.29
C SER A 214 -4.42 -15.92 -7.46
N GLY A 215 -4.30 -16.62 -8.57
CA GLY A 215 -5.10 -16.32 -9.78
C GLY A 215 -4.63 -15.09 -10.59
N LEU A 216 -3.51 -14.46 -10.25
CA LEU A 216 -2.87 -13.48 -11.12
C LEU A 216 -2.14 -14.19 -12.26
N THR A 217 -2.28 -13.66 -13.48
CA THR A 217 -1.62 -14.14 -14.70
C THR A 217 -0.87 -13.01 -15.40
N ALA A 218 0.18 -13.36 -16.15
CA ALA A 218 0.89 -12.39 -16.98
C ALA A 218 -0.03 -11.72 -18.02
N GLN A 219 -1.04 -12.45 -18.51
CA GLN A 219 -2.03 -11.88 -19.44
C GLN A 219 -2.88 -10.77 -18.80
N TYR A 220 -3.29 -10.93 -17.54
CA TYR A 220 -4.01 -9.88 -16.82
C TYR A 220 -3.13 -8.63 -16.63
N VAL A 221 -1.86 -8.82 -16.24
CA VAL A 221 -0.90 -7.73 -16.11
C VAL A 221 -0.75 -6.96 -17.43
N LYS A 222 -0.56 -7.68 -18.56
CA LYS A 222 -0.48 -7.06 -19.89
C LYS A 222 -1.76 -6.26 -20.24
N LYS A 223 -2.95 -6.78 -19.90
CA LYS A 223 -4.22 -6.08 -20.15
C LYS A 223 -4.33 -4.80 -19.32
N ALA A 224 -3.95 -4.83 -18.05
CA ALA A 224 -3.93 -3.65 -17.18
C ALA A 224 -2.93 -2.59 -17.70
N HIS A 225 -1.72 -3.01 -18.07
CA HIS A 225 -0.70 -2.12 -18.64
C HIS A 225 -1.15 -1.46 -19.96
N LYS A 226 -1.89 -2.15 -20.81
CA LYS A 226 -2.48 -1.56 -22.03
C LYS A 226 -3.44 -0.41 -21.73
N GLN A 227 -4.01 -0.36 -20.53
CA GLN A 227 -4.87 0.72 -20.05
C GLN A 227 -4.10 1.76 -19.22
N GLY A 228 -2.76 1.70 -19.17
CA GLY A 228 -1.94 2.60 -18.35
C GLY A 228 -2.01 2.35 -16.85
N MET A 229 -2.57 1.20 -16.42
CA MET A 229 -2.75 0.87 -15.01
C MET A 229 -1.57 0.05 -14.50
N LYS A 230 -1.08 0.37 -13.29
CA LYS A 230 -0.11 -0.45 -12.55
C LYS A 230 -0.78 -1.66 -11.92
N VAL A 231 -0.04 -2.74 -11.73
CA VAL A 231 -0.50 -3.95 -11.07
C VAL A 231 0.36 -4.23 -9.84
N TYR A 232 -0.25 -4.11 -8.67
CA TYR A 232 0.32 -4.48 -7.39
C TYR A 232 -0.28 -5.80 -6.91
N THR A 233 0.50 -6.60 -6.20
CA THR A 233 0.03 -7.91 -5.75
C THR A 233 0.72 -8.36 -4.47
N GLY A 234 0.07 -9.22 -3.73
CA GLY A 234 0.58 -9.79 -2.47
C GLY A 234 -0.58 -10.35 -1.63
N THR A 235 -0.39 -10.62 -0.37
CA THR A 235 0.87 -10.51 0.38
C THR A 235 1.68 -11.79 0.23
N THR A 236 2.97 -11.68 -0.04
CA THR A 236 3.84 -12.86 -0.13
C THR A 236 5.27 -12.56 0.33
N HIS A 237 5.94 -13.59 0.88
CA HIS A 237 7.35 -13.56 1.25
C HIS A 237 8.11 -14.78 0.69
N LYS A 238 7.45 -15.63 -0.12
CA LYS A 238 8.02 -16.86 -0.70
C LYS A 238 8.85 -16.51 -1.95
N PRO A 239 10.18 -16.78 -1.97
CA PRO A 239 11.04 -16.38 -3.09
C PRO A 239 10.59 -16.90 -4.46
N ALA A 240 10.10 -18.14 -4.54
CA ALA A 240 9.60 -18.70 -5.79
C ALA A 240 8.37 -17.93 -6.32
N VAL A 241 7.44 -17.54 -5.41
CA VAL A 241 6.27 -16.74 -5.78
C VAL A 241 6.71 -15.35 -6.22
N ILE A 242 7.62 -14.70 -5.48
CA ILE A 242 8.17 -13.38 -5.82
C ILE A 242 8.77 -13.42 -7.23
N ARG A 243 9.65 -14.38 -7.54
CA ARG A 243 10.26 -14.50 -8.87
C ARG A 243 9.23 -14.68 -9.98
N ARG A 244 8.20 -15.52 -9.75
CA ARG A 244 7.10 -15.70 -10.70
C ARG A 244 6.33 -14.40 -10.93
N LEU A 245 6.04 -13.63 -9.87
CA LEU A 245 5.33 -12.36 -10.01
C LEU A 245 6.18 -11.34 -10.78
N ILE A 246 7.48 -11.30 -10.53
CA ILE A 246 8.44 -10.50 -11.30
C ILE A 246 8.39 -10.88 -12.79
N SER A 247 8.39 -12.18 -13.13
CA SER A 247 8.31 -12.63 -14.52
C SER A 247 6.95 -12.31 -15.19
N TYR A 248 5.89 -12.10 -14.42
CA TYR A 248 4.60 -11.62 -14.94
C TYR A 248 4.61 -10.12 -15.25
N GLY A 249 5.64 -9.39 -14.81
CA GLY A 249 5.79 -7.95 -15.03
C GLY A 249 4.95 -7.09 -14.10
N VAL A 250 4.65 -7.53 -12.87
CA VAL A 250 3.95 -6.70 -11.88
C VAL A 250 4.76 -5.45 -11.53
N ASP A 251 4.09 -4.37 -11.16
CA ASP A 251 4.74 -3.09 -10.82
C ASP A 251 5.14 -3.01 -9.35
N GLY A 252 4.55 -3.84 -8.47
CA GLY A 252 4.95 -3.91 -7.08
C GLY A 252 4.43 -5.17 -6.39
N ILE A 253 5.15 -5.55 -5.33
CA ILE A 253 4.83 -6.71 -4.51
C ILE A 253 4.70 -6.27 -3.06
N MET A 254 3.53 -6.53 -2.47
CA MET A 254 3.24 -6.29 -1.07
C MET A 254 3.74 -7.45 -0.22
N THR A 255 4.45 -7.14 0.86
CA THR A 255 5.07 -8.16 1.74
C THR A 255 5.17 -7.70 3.18
N ASN A 256 5.05 -8.65 4.12
CA ASN A 256 5.35 -8.40 5.54
C ASN A 256 6.87 -8.44 5.83
N ARG A 257 7.71 -8.82 4.83
CA ARG A 257 9.16 -9.00 4.98
C ARG A 257 9.93 -8.23 3.89
N PRO A 258 9.96 -6.88 3.94
CA PRO A 258 10.54 -6.05 2.87
C PRO A 258 12.03 -6.36 2.62
N GLY A 259 12.82 -6.63 3.65
CA GLY A 259 14.22 -7.02 3.49
C GLY A 259 14.41 -8.31 2.68
N ARG A 260 13.47 -9.26 2.80
CA ARG A 260 13.50 -10.49 2.00
C ARG A 260 13.18 -10.22 0.52
N LEU A 261 12.19 -9.38 0.25
CA LEU A 261 11.86 -8.99 -1.13
C LEU A 261 13.02 -8.23 -1.76
N ALA A 262 13.62 -7.27 -1.04
CA ALA A 262 14.82 -6.55 -1.49
C ALA A 262 15.96 -7.50 -1.85
N SER A 263 16.19 -8.55 -1.04
CA SER A 263 17.22 -9.56 -1.32
C SER A 263 16.91 -10.39 -2.57
N VAL A 264 15.63 -10.71 -2.84
CA VAL A 264 15.25 -11.45 -4.06
C VAL A 264 15.38 -10.57 -5.30
N LYS A 265 15.02 -9.28 -5.23
CA LYS A 265 15.17 -8.31 -6.35
C LYS A 265 16.64 -8.16 -6.79
N ARG A 266 17.59 -8.18 -5.85
CA ARG A 266 19.02 -8.00 -6.15
C ARG A 266 19.69 -9.23 -6.79
N ARG A 267 19.11 -10.41 -6.71
CA ARG A 267 19.67 -11.63 -7.31
C ARG A 267 19.25 -11.71 -8.76
N PRO A 268 20.18 -11.93 -9.71
CA PRO A 268 19.83 -12.14 -11.12
C PRO A 268 18.76 -13.23 -11.23
N LEU A 269 17.77 -12.99 -12.09
CA LEU A 269 16.84 -14.03 -12.51
C LEU A 269 17.65 -15.01 -13.40
N HIS A 270 18.30 -16.01 -12.79
CA HIS A 270 18.68 -17.19 -13.56
C HIS A 270 17.37 -17.90 -13.91
N LEU A 271 16.82 -17.58 -15.09
CA LEU A 271 15.81 -18.42 -15.73
C LEU A 271 16.52 -19.72 -16.14
N PRO A 272 15.96 -20.89 -15.78
CA PRO A 272 16.50 -22.17 -16.25
C PRO A 272 16.39 -22.30 -17.76
#